data_cdbfe4da3ea099f9cb1d84338394d8c3
#
_entry.id   cdbfe4da3ea099f9cb1d84338394d8c3
#
_cell.length_a   1.000
_cell.length_b   1.000
_cell.length_c   1.000
_cell.angle_alpha   90.00
_cell.angle_beta   90.00
_cell.angle_gamma   90.00
#
_symmetry.space_group_name_H-M   'P 1'
#
loop_
_entity.id
_entity.type
_entity.pdbx_description
1 polymer ?
#
loop_
_entity_poly.entity_id
_entity_poly.type
_entity_poly.pdbx_seq_one_letter_code
_entity_poly.pdbx_strand_id
1 'polypeptide(L)'
;MDDSGKTIKGSVDVKGREGSIEVSELMHSIEQPTETLTGKITAKCLHSSFSFMKEIDSSSPWLYKALSTGQTLKSAVFKFYRINNNGQEEEYFRTSLENIKVTEVNSLMMDVKKHQWARHNHVEFIDFSYKKITWHYLDGNVIYSDSWNERNG
;
A
#
# COMPACT_ATOMS: atom_id res chain seq x y z
N MET A 1 -3.89 9.36 5.19
CA MET A 1 -4.17 10.46 6.16
C MET A 1 -2.85 10.98 6.67
N ASP A 2 -2.65 12.27 6.61
CA ASP A 2 -1.42 12.90 7.10
C ASP A 2 -1.38 12.97 8.64
N ASP A 3 -0.31 13.55 9.19
CA ASP A 3 -0.09 13.68 10.63
C ASP A 3 -1.11 14.60 11.34
N SER A 4 -1.70 15.54 10.60
CA SER A 4 -2.78 16.42 11.12
C SER A 4 -4.16 15.78 11.07
N GLY A 5 -4.28 14.59 10.48
CA GLY A 5 -5.53 13.88 10.28
C GLY A 5 -6.27 14.27 8.99
N LYS A 6 -5.64 15.07 8.12
CA LYS A 6 -6.21 15.44 6.82
C LYS A 6 -6.04 14.29 5.81
N THR A 7 -7.08 14.00 5.08
CA THR A 7 -7.04 12.97 4.02
C THR A 7 -6.24 13.47 2.82
N ILE A 8 -5.24 12.71 2.40
CA ILE A 8 -4.56 12.91 1.12
C ILE A 8 -5.45 12.31 0.03
N LYS A 9 -5.94 13.16 -0.86
CA LYS A 9 -6.89 12.76 -1.90
C LYS A 9 -6.19 12.47 -3.22
N GLY A 10 -6.59 11.37 -3.84
CA GLY A 10 -6.28 11.03 -5.22
C GLY A 10 -7.38 11.48 -6.18
N SER A 11 -7.32 10.98 -7.40
CA SER A 11 -8.17 11.44 -8.52
C SER A 11 -9.31 10.48 -8.88
N VAL A 12 -9.61 9.49 -8.05
CA VAL A 12 -10.74 8.58 -8.28
C VAL A 12 -12.05 9.31 -8.09
N ASP A 13 -12.96 9.18 -9.06
CA ASP A 13 -14.31 9.76 -9.06
C ASP A 13 -15.43 8.71 -9.04
N VAL A 14 -15.08 7.44 -8.87
CA VAL A 14 -16.06 6.35 -8.80
C VAL A 14 -16.93 6.49 -7.55
N LYS A 15 -18.24 6.36 -7.73
CA LYS A 15 -19.22 6.48 -6.64
C LYS A 15 -18.89 5.56 -5.46
N GLY A 16 -18.81 6.15 -4.28
CA GLY A 16 -18.45 5.47 -3.03
C GLY A 16 -16.95 5.34 -2.79
N ARG A 17 -16.10 5.76 -3.77
CA ARG A 17 -14.64 5.73 -3.68
C ARG A 17 -14.01 7.08 -4.05
N GLU A 18 -14.80 8.13 -4.06
CA GLU A 18 -14.37 9.47 -4.49
C GLU A 18 -13.19 9.96 -3.64
N GLY A 19 -12.18 10.49 -4.32
CA GLY A 19 -10.98 11.01 -3.70
C GLY A 19 -9.98 9.94 -3.24
N SER A 20 -10.23 8.66 -3.53
CA SER A 20 -9.23 7.62 -3.32
C SER A 20 -8.14 7.63 -4.38
N ILE A 21 -7.09 6.88 -4.13
CA ILE A 21 -5.94 6.70 -5.02
C ILE A 21 -6.10 5.33 -5.69
N GLU A 22 -6.13 5.29 -7.01
CA GLU A 22 -6.13 4.03 -7.73
C GLU A 22 -4.74 3.41 -7.71
N VAL A 23 -4.66 2.15 -7.29
CA VAL A 23 -3.44 1.36 -7.25
C VAL A 23 -3.51 0.30 -8.32
N SER A 24 -2.51 0.25 -9.21
CA SER A 24 -2.43 -0.70 -10.32
C SER A 24 -1.60 -1.93 -10.02
N GLU A 25 -0.69 -1.85 -9.06
CA GLU A 25 0.16 -2.96 -8.64
C GLU A 25 0.52 -2.79 -7.16
N LEU A 26 0.63 -3.91 -6.46
CA LEU A 26 0.94 -3.90 -5.03
C LEU A 26 1.78 -5.11 -4.68
N MET A 27 2.81 -4.90 -3.87
CA MET A 27 3.66 -5.97 -3.35
C MET A 27 3.92 -5.76 -1.87
N HIS A 28 3.69 -6.79 -1.10
CA HIS A 28 4.01 -6.83 0.32
C HIS A 28 4.33 -8.25 0.74
N SER A 29 5.30 -8.42 1.61
CA SER A 29 5.65 -9.74 2.16
C SER A 29 6.02 -9.66 3.64
N ILE A 30 5.77 -10.76 4.32
CA ILE A 30 6.26 -11.04 5.66
C ILE A 30 6.92 -12.40 5.60
N GLU A 31 8.11 -12.52 6.16
CA GLU A 31 8.82 -13.78 6.17
C GLU A 31 9.35 -14.13 7.56
N GLN A 32 9.43 -15.41 7.81
CA GLN A 32 10.07 -15.97 9.01
C GLN A 32 11.41 -16.54 8.58
N PRO A 33 12.55 -15.90 8.92
CA PRO A 33 13.85 -16.42 8.56
C PRO A 33 14.10 -17.79 9.20
N THR A 34 14.60 -18.72 8.38
CA THR A 34 14.92 -20.09 8.81
C THR A 34 16.30 -20.47 8.34
N GLU A 35 16.94 -21.39 9.09
CA GLU A 35 18.19 -21.99 8.66
C GLU A 35 17.91 -23.00 7.54
N THR A 36 18.69 -22.94 6.46
CA THR A 36 18.44 -23.70 5.23
C THR A 36 18.59 -25.22 5.42
N LEU A 37 19.50 -25.65 6.32
CA LEU A 37 19.79 -27.07 6.53
C LEU A 37 18.84 -27.75 7.52
N THR A 38 18.43 -27.04 8.57
CA THR A 38 17.62 -27.62 9.67
C THR A 38 16.18 -27.15 9.70
N GLY A 39 15.85 -26.08 8.96
CA GLY A 39 14.57 -25.44 9.03
C GLY A 39 14.30 -24.67 10.32
N LYS A 40 15.34 -24.52 11.17
CA LYS A 40 15.20 -23.81 12.44
C LYS A 40 14.96 -22.33 12.23
N ILE A 41 14.03 -21.76 13.00
CA ILE A 41 13.77 -20.31 13.00
C ILE A 41 14.99 -19.58 13.58
N THR A 42 15.55 -18.64 12.81
CA THR A 42 16.79 -17.93 13.16
C THR A 42 16.57 -16.51 13.64
N ALA A 43 15.40 -15.92 13.35
CA ALA A 43 15.07 -14.55 13.75
C ALA A 43 13.56 -14.38 13.88
N LYS A 44 13.14 -13.19 14.38
CA LYS A 44 11.74 -12.80 14.40
C LYS A 44 11.22 -12.59 12.98
N CYS A 45 9.90 -12.60 12.83
CA CYS A 45 9.21 -12.27 11.59
C CYS A 45 9.70 -10.92 11.03
N LEU A 46 10.03 -10.90 9.76
CA LEU A 46 10.49 -9.70 9.04
C LEU A 46 9.39 -9.20 8.12
N HIS A 47 9.06 -7.93 8.27
CA HIS A 47 8.15 -7.22 7.38
C HIS A 47 8.94 -6.56 6.25
N SER A 48 8.50 -6.71 5.01
CA SER A 48 9.02 -5.90 3.90
C SER A 48 8.35 -4.52 3.86
N SER A 49 8.91 -3.62 3.06
CA SER A 49 8.18 -2.40 2.69
C SER A 49 6.86 -2.75 2.02
N PHE A 50 5.86 -1.90 2.21
CA PHE A 50 4.60 -1.99 1.49
C PHE A 50 4.73 -1.16 0.21
N SER A 51 4.89 -1.82 -0.92
CA SER A 51 5.20 -1.21 -2.20
C SER A 51 3.99 -1.24 -3.12
N PHE A 52 3.72 -0.14 -3.79
CA PHE A 52 2.62 -0.08 -4.74
C PHE A 52 2.91 0.86 -5.89
N MET A 53 2.24 0.63 -7.00
CA MET A 53 2.29 1.48 -8.19
C MET A 53 0.96 2.18 -8.39
N LYS A 54 1.03 3.46 -8.72
CA LYS A 54 -0.13 4.28 -9.04
C LYS A 54 0.18 5.23 -10.17
N GLU A 55 -0.83 5.75 -10.83
CA GLU A 55 -0.66 6.86 -11.77
C GLU A 55 -0.35 8.15 -11.00
N ILE A 56 0.37 9.07 -11.65
CA ILE A 56 0.58 10.42 -11.13
C ILE A 56 -0.77 11.12 -11.04
N ASP A 57 -1.13 11.60 -9.86
CA ASP A 57 -2.40 12.24 -9.57
C ASP A 57 -2.26 13.39 -8.54
N SER A 58 -3.36 13.87 -8.02
CA SER A 58 -3.40 14.94 -7.02
C SER A 58 -2.74 14.57 -5.68
N SER A 59 -2.56 13.29 -5.39
CA SER A 59 -1.87 12.83 -4.18
C SER A 59 -0.35 12.94 -4.30
N SER A 60 0.19 12.96 -5.52
CA SER A 60 1.64 12.85 -5.77
C SER A 60 2.47 13.91 -5.05
N PRO A 61 2.14 15.21 -5.11
CA PRO A 61 2.92 16.23 -4.38
C PRO A 61 2.95 16.02 -2.87
N TRP A 62 1.87 15.50 -2.29
CA TRP A 62 1.78 15.21 -0.85
C TRP A 62 2.66 14.04 -0.43
N LEU A 63 2.80 13.03 -1.29
CA LEU A 63 3.70 11.90 -1.06
C LEU A 63 5.17 12.35 -1.15
N TYR A 64 5.51 13.19 -2.13
CA TYR A 64 6.84 13.80 -2.21
C TYR A 64 7.16 14.66 -0.98
N LYS A 65 6.20 15.46 -0.52
CA LYS A 65 6.34 16.25 0.71
C LYS A 65 6.59 15.36 1.92
N ALA A 66 5.81 14.29 2.09
CA ALA A 66 5.98 13.37 3.21
C ALA A 66 7.36 12.72 3.20
N LEU A 67 7.88 12.35 2.02
CA LEU A 67 9.23 11.79 1.88
C LEU A 67 10.30 12.84 2.21
N SER A 68 10.25 14.01 1.59
CA SER A 68 11.31 15.02 1.69
C SER A 68 11.38 15.67 3.08
N THR A 69 10.27 15.77 3.78
CA THR A 69 10.21 16.34 5.14
C THR A 69 10.30 15.30 6.25
N GLY A 70 10.27 14.02 5.92
CA GLY A 70 10.21 12.92 6.91
C GLY A 70 8.91 12.89 7.70
N GLN A 71 7.83 13.45 7.15
CA GLN A 71 6.51 13.48 7.77
C GLN A 71 5.98 12.05 8.01
N THR A 72 5.41 11.83 9.19
CA THR A 72 4.71 10.58 9.48
C THR A 72 3.26 10.68 9.01
N LEU A 73 2.83 9.75 8.16
CA LEU A 73 1.43 9.62 7.80
C LEU A 73 0.71 8.78 8.87
N LYS A 74 -0.45 9.22 9.31
CA LYS A 74 -1.22 8.53 10.36
C LYS A 74 -1.67 7.15 9.93
N SER A 75 -2.29 7.06 8.76
CA SER A 75 -2.87 5.82 8.28
C SER A 75 -3.00 5.79 6.77
N ALA A 76 -2.99 4.60 6.23
CA ALA A 76 -3.36 4.31 4.84
C ALA A 76 -4.19 3.03 4.84
N VAL A 77 -5.27 3.03 4.07
CA VAL A 77 -6.15 1.87 3.93
C VAL A 77 -6.16 1.45 2.47
N PHE A 78 -5.75 0.22 2.20
CA PHE A 78 -5.78 -0.40 0.89
C PHE A 78 -6.98 -1.33 0.80
N LYS A 79 -7.91 -1.00 -0.07
CA LYS A 79 -9.16 -1.74 -0.27
C LYS A 79 -9.05 -2.59 -1.52
N PHE A 80 -9.37 -3.87 -1.38
CA PHE A 80 -9.32 -4.85 -2.46
C PHE A 80 -10.74 -5.19 -2.90
N TYR A 81 -10.98 -5.11 -4.20
CA TYR A 81 -12.29 -5.33 -4.80
C TYR A 81 -12.28 -6.58 -5.67
N ARG A 82 -13.40 -7.26 -5.72
CA ARG A 82 -13.65 -8.38 -6.65
C ARG A 82 -15.03 -8.23 -7.27
N ILE A 83 -15.25 -8.92 -8.37
CA ILE A 83 -16.58 -9.03 -8.96
C ILE A 83 -17.33 -10.14 -8.26
N ASN A 84 -18.51 -9.82 -7.71
CA ASN A 84 -19.38 -10.79 -7.06
C ASN A 84 -20.23 -11.58 -8.08
N ASN A 85 -21.05 -12.52 -7.58
CA ASN A 85 -21.90 -13.36 -8.42
C ASN A 85 -22.97 -12.57 -9.21
N ASN A 86 -23.28 -11.34 -8.79
CA ASN A 86 -24.20 -10.43 -9.46
C ASN A 86 -23.51 -9.53 -10.50
N GLY A 87 -22.22 -9.71 -10.74
CA GLY A 87 -21.44 -8.89 -11.66
C GLY A 87 -21.09 -7.51 -11.12
N GLN A 88 -21.21 -7.28 -9.81
CA GLN A 88 -20.90 -6.01 -9.17
C GLN A 88 -19.57 -6.09 -8.44
N GLU A 89 -18.83 -4.96 -8.42
CA GLU A 89 -17.63 -4.83 -7.61
C GLU A 89 -17.99 -4.73 -6.13
N GLU A 90 -17.35 -5.55 -5.31
CA GLU A 90 -17.46 -5.50 -3.85
C GLU A 90 -16.09 -5.51 -3.20
N GLU A 91 -15.93 -4.74 -2.13
CA GLU A 91 -14.75 -4.83 -1.28
C GLU A 91 -14.79 -6.14 -0.51
N TYR A 92 -13.73 -6.94 -0.59
CA TYR A 92 -13.67 -8.23 0.10
C TYR A 92 -12.51 -8.34 1.08
N PHE A 93 -11.47 -7.51 0.92
CA PHE A 93 -10.29 -7.53 1.75
C PHE A 93 -9.76 -6.11 1.95
N ARG A 94 -9.18 -5.86 3.10
CA ARG A 94 -8.62 -4.56 3.44
C ARG A 94 -7.31 -4.73 4.19
N THR A 95 -6.30 -3.96 3.79
CA THR A 95 -5.05 -3.83 4.52
C THR A 95 -4.93 -2.40 5.04
N SER A 96 -4.76 -2.24 6.35
CA SER A 96 -4.61 -0.93 6.98
C SER A 96 -3.21 -0.81 7.55
N LEU A 97 -2.54 0.30 7.24
CA LEU A 97 -1.23 0.65 7.77
C LEU A 97 -1.36 1.84 8.71
N GLU A 98 -0.59 1.84 9.79
CA GLU A 98 -0.54 2.94 10.76
C GLU A 98 0.89 3.39 11.02
N ASN A 99 1.05 4.69 11.28
CA ASN A 99 2.35 5.32 11.52
C ASN A 99 3.35 5.04 10.40
N ILE A 100 3.06 5.62 9.24
CA ILE A 100 3.73 5.32 7.97
C ILE A 100 4.80 6.36 7.69
N LYS A 101 5.94 5.91 7.18
CA LYS A 101 6.94 6.76 6.52
C LYS A 101 6.98 6.41 5.04
N VAL A 102 6.95 7.43 4.21
CA VAL A 102 7.24 7.28 2.79
C VAL A 102 8.75 7.16 2.65
N THR A 103 9.22 6.03 2.15
CA THR A 103 10.66 5.74 2.01
C THR A 103 11.16 5.88 0.59
N GLU A 104 10.28 5.78 -0.40
CA GLU A 104 10.63 5.96 -1.80
C GLU A 104 9.42 6.48 -2.59
N VAL A 105 9.70 7.41 -3.50
CA VAL A 105 8.81 7.82 -4.59
C VAL A 105 9.62 7.80 -5.86
N ASN A 106 9.31 6.91 -6.78
CA ASN A 106 10.04 6.72 -8.03
C ASN A 106 9.10 6.92 -9.22
N SER A 107 9.24 8.03 -9.91
CA SER A 107 8.43 8.36 -11.09
C SER A 107 8.98 7.67 -12.34
N LEU A 108 8.09 7.12 -13.14
CA LEU A 108 8.43 6.39 -14.34
C LEU A 108 7.48 6.75 -15.48
N MET A 109 8.05 7.02 -16.64
CA MET A 109 7.32 7.09 -17.90
C MET A 109 7.79 5.94 -18.80
N MET A 110 6.88 5.10 -19.23
CA MET A 110 7.18 4.02 -20.17
C MET A 110 7.46 4.61 -21.56
N ASP A 111 8.27 3.88 -22.36
CA ASP A 111 8.53 4.26 -23.74
C ASP A 111 7.26 4.10 -24.58
N VAL A 112 6.54 5.21 -24.73
CA VAL A 112 5.27 5.26 -25.47
C VAL A 112 5.42 5.01 -26.98
N LYS A 113 6.65 5.03 -27.51
CA LYS A 113 6.94 4.65 -28.88
C LYS A 113 6.84 3.14 -29.11
N LYS A 114 6.98 2.34 -28.05
CA LYS A 114 6.71 0.91 -28.09
C LYS A 114 5.21 0.69 -28.08
N HIS A 115 4.69 -0.09 -29.04
CA HIS A 115 3.25 -0.34 -29.21
C HIS A 115 2.57 -0.81 -27.92
N GLN A 116 3.21 -1.70 -27.15
CA GLN A 116 2.67 -2.23 -25.91
C GLN A 116 2.47 -1.18 -24.80
N TRP A 117 3.18 -0.04 -24.85
CA TRP A 117 3.12 1.04 -23.86
C TRP A 117 2.46 2.32 -24.36
N ALA A 118 1.97 2.34 -25.62
CA ALA A 118 1.47 3.54 -26.27
C ALA A 118 0.29 4.21 -25.55
N ARG A 119 -0.42 3.49 -24.69
CA ARG A 119 -1.59 3.97 -23.95
C ARG A 119 -1.36 4.04 -22.44
N HIS A 120 -0.15 3.82 -21.97
CA HIS A 120 0.16 3.88 -20.54
C HIS A 120 0.38 5.32 -20.10
N ASN A 121 -0.24 5.68 -19.00
CA ASN A 121 -0.02 6.96 -18.33
C ASN A 121 1.31 6.93 -17.55
N HIS A 122 1.74 8.12 -17.11
CA HIS A 122 2.88 8.24 -16.22
C HIS A 122 2.54 7.63 -14.88
N VAL A 123 3.44 6.82 -14.34
CA VAL A 123 3.25 6.10 -13.10
C VAL A 123 4.34 6.43 -12.09
N GLU A 124 4.08 6.11 -10.85
CA GLU A 124 5.06 6.20 -9.78
C GLU A 124 4.99 4.98 -8.87
N PHE A 125 6.17 4.53 -8.43
CA PHE A 125 6.32 3.49 -7.42
C PHE A 125 6.52 4.13 -6.06
N ILE A 126 5.76 3.70 -5.09
CA ILE A 126 5.77 4.22 -3.74
C ILE A 126 6.11 3.10 -2.77
N ASP A 127 7.04 3.35 -1.86
CA ASP A 127 7.34 2.45 -0.76
C ASP A 127 6.97 3.09 0.57
N PHE A 128 6.23 2.35 1.36
CA PHE A 128 5.90 2.69 2.74
C PHE A 128 6.62 1.75 3.71
N SER A 129 7.23 2.32 4.75
CA SER A 129 7.45 1.60 5.99
C SER A 129 6.31 1.95 6.96
N TYR A 130 5.97 1.06 7.87
CA TYR A 130 4.85 1.23 8.78
C TYR A 130 5.21 0.67 10.16
N LYS A 131 4.51 1.11 11.18
CA LYS A 131 4.66 0.52 12.53
C LYS A 131 3.67 -0.60 12.78
N LYS A 132 2.47 -0.48 12.24
CA LYS A 132 1.41 -1.48 12.43
C LYS A 132 0.71 -1.77 11.11
N ILE A 133 0.38 -3.03 10.91
CA ILE A 133 -0.42 -3.51 9.78
C ILE A 133 -1.60 -4.33 10.31
N THR A 134 -2.75 -4.16 9.68
CA THR A 134 -3.96 -4.91 9.98
C THR A 134 -4.51 -5.50 8.70
N TRP A 135 -4.76 -6.80 8.69
CA TRP A 135 -5.43 -7.50 7.60
C TRP A 135 -6.87 -7.81 8.01
N HIS A 136 -7.80 -7.48 7.14
CA HIS A 136 -9.22 -7.64 7.41
C HIS A 136 -9.91 -8.30 6.21
N TYR A 137 -10.33 -9.55 6.38
CA TYR A 137 -11.20 -10.24 5.45
C TYR A 137 -12.65 -9.92 5.85
N LEU A 138 -13.39 -9.23 4.96
CA LEU A 138 -14.68 -8.63 5.33
C LEU A 138 -15.77 -9.65 5.52
N ASP A 139 -15.81 -10.71 4.71
CA ASP A 139 -16.77 -11.79 4.90
C ASP A 139 -16.39 -12.60 6.14
N GLY A 140 -17.30 -12.64 7.12
CA GLY A 140 -17.02 -13.24 8.41
C GLY A 140 -16.22 -12.38 9.37
N ASN A 141 -15.82 -11.18 8.96
CA ASN A 141 -15.12 -10.20 9.80
C ASN A 141 -13.88 -10.76 10.50
N VAL A 142 -12.98 -11.39 9.72
CA VAL A 142 -11.74 -11.99 10.23
C VAL A 142 -10.63 -10.94 10.20
N ILE A 143 -10.11 -10.57 11.37
CA ILE A 143 -9.14 -9.49 11.54
C ILE A 143 -7.92 -9.99 12.30
N TYR A 144 -6.73 -9.61 11.82
CA TYR A 144 -5.47 -9.81 12.53
C TYR A 144 -4.56 -8.59 12.33
N SER A 145 -3.83 -8.22 13.37
CA SER A 145 -2.86 -7.11 13.34
C SER A 145 -1.50 -7.57 13.80
N ASP A 146 -0.46 -6.96 13.25
CA ASP A 146 0.92 -7.16 13.67
C ASP A 146 1.69 -5.84 13.62
N SER A 147 2.79 -5.77 14.35
CA SER A 147 3.63 -4.57 14.44
C SER A 147 5.03 -4.87 13.96
N TRP A 148 5.56 -3.99 13.09
CA TRP A 148 6.90 -4.13 12.53
C TRP A 148 7.99 -4.20 13.60
N ASN A 149 7.87 -3.37 14.65
CA ASN A 149 8.92 -3.14 15.65
C ASN A 149 8.57 -3.61 17.06
N GLU A 150 7.48 -4.36 17.27
CA GLU A 150 7.22 -4.93 18.59
C GLU A 150 8.25 -6.01 18.89
N ARG A 151 9.28 -5.58 19.59
CA ARG A 151 10.15 -6.47 20.33
C ARG A 151 9.43 -6.84 21.63
N ASN A 152 8.59 -7.84 21.55
CA ASN A 152 8.17 -8.50 22.76
C ASN A 152 9.41 -9.14 23.36
N GLY A 153 9.81 -8.59 24.48
CA GLY A 153 10.91 -9.13 25.26
C GLY A 153 10.63 -10.54 25.74
#